data_143d88866bd1844691023ba10a3967f1
#
_entry.id   143d88866bd1844691023ba10a3967f1
#
_cell.length_a   1.000
_cell.length_b   1.000
_cell.length_c   1.000
_cell.angle_alpha   90.00
_cell.angle_beta   90.00
_cell.angle_gamma   90.00
#
_symmetry.space_group_name_H-M   'P 1'
#
loop_
_entity.id
_entity.type
_entity.pdbx_description
1 polymer ?
#
loop_
_entity_poly.entity_id
_entity_poly.type
_entity_poly.pdbx_seq_one_letter_code
_entity_poly.pdbx_strand_id
1 'polypeptide(L)' 'MACYAFLSESVLMTITGMKKNTIKTAREVSWMEGREYKHVSPDGAPRDNSMCFYDWKAIEKWIDNQPAAIARKKSA' A
#
# COMPACT_ATOMS: atom_id res chain seq x y z
N MET A 1 20.66 0.96 -9.43
CA MET A 1 19.89 1.91 -9.53
C MET A 1 19.08 2.05 -8.36
N ALA A 2 18.89 3.05 -8.04
CA ALA A 2 18.16 3.21 -6.85
C ALA A 2 16.74 3.00 -7.14
N CYS A 3 16.18 2.08 -6.49
CA CYS A 3 14.80 1.94 -6.56
C CYS A 3 14.26 2.43 -5.29
N TYR A 4 13.46 3.43 -5.34
CA TYR A 4 12.84 3.89 -4.13
C TYR A 4 11.72 2.97 -3.80
N ALA A 5 11.89 2.24 -2.76
CA ALA A 5 10.87 1.32 -2.32
C ALA A 5 9.72 2.05 -1.61
N PHE A 6 10.00 3.22 -1.05
CA PHE A 6 9.00 3.89 -0.23
C PHE A 6 8.42 5.09 -0.98
N LEU A 7 7.09 5.15 -1.02
CA LEU A 7 6.35 6.17 -1.73
C LEU A 7 5.38 6.86 -0.79
N SER A 8 5.15 8.15 -1.04
CA SER A 8 4.07 8.83 -0.34
C SER A 8 2.73 8.33 -0.86
N GLU A 9 1.68 8.62 -0.13
CA GLU A 9 0.34 8.19 -0.53
C GLU A 9 -0.04 8.74 -1.90
N SER A 10 0.24 10.00 -2.17
CA SER A 10 -0.15 10.59 -3.45
C SER A 10 0.60 9.94 -4.62
N VAL A 11 1.87 9.61 -4.42
CA VAL A 11 2.62 8.94 -5.47
C VAL A 11 2.08 7.53 -5.69
N LEU A 12 1.76 6.83 -4.61
CA LEU A 12 1.18 5.50 -4.72
C LEU A 12 -0.14 5.54 -5.46
N MET A 13 -0.98 6.52 -5.17
CA MET A 13 -2.25 6.68 -5.88
C MET A 13 -2.02 6.90 -7.37
N THR A 14 -1.01 7.68 -7.71
CA THR A 14 -0.71 7.98 -9.11
C THR A 14 -0.23 6.73 -9.86
N ILE A 15 0.63 5.96 -9.23
CA ILE A 15 1.21 4.78 -9.87
C ILE A 15 0.16 3.68 -10.03
N THR A 16 -0.63 3.45 -9.00
CA THR A 16 -1.55 2.31 -9.00
C THR A 16 -2.94 2.67 -9.49
N GLY A 17 -3.30 3.93 -9.45
CA GLY A 17 -4.68 4.33 -9.74
C GLY A 17 -5.65 4.06 -8.61
N MET A 18 -5.16 3.59 -7.48
CA MET A 18 -6.04 3.33 -6.35
C MET A 18 -6.52 4.63 -5.73
N LYS A 19 -7.75 4.61 -5.27
CA LYS A 19 -8.31 5.76 -4.58
C LYS A 19 -7.88 5.75 -3.12
N LYS A 20 -7.99 6.92 -2.50
CA LYS A 20 -7.59 7.09 -1.12
C LYS A 20 -8.29 6.09 -0.19
N ASN A 21 -9.58 5.89 -0.40
CA ASN A 21 -10.34 4.94 0.43
C ASN A 21 -9.86 3.50 0.24
N THR A 22 -9.47 3.14 -0.96
CA THR A 22 -8.93 1.81 -1.23
C THR A 22 -7.64 1.59 -0.46
N ILE A 23 -6.77 2.58 -0.48
CA ILE A 23 -5.50 2.49 0.24
C ILE A 23 -5.76 2.41 1.74
N LYS A 24 -6.68 3.22 2.24
CA LYS A 24 -7.00 3.21 3.65
C LYS A 24 -7.54 1.84 4.10
N THR A 25 -8.44 1.26 3.31
CA THR A 25 -8.99 -0.05 3.62
C THR A 25 -7.92 -1.13 3.60
N ALA A 26 -7.05 -1.11 2.60
CA ALA A 26 -5.97 -2.07 2.51
C ALA A 26 -5.04 -1.95 3.72
N ARG A 27 -4.77 -0.74 4.14
CA ARG A 27 -3.92 -0.50 5.29
C ARG A 27 -4.51 -1.04 6.58
N GLU A 28 -5.83 -0.98 6.69
CA GLU A 28 -6.52 -1.44 7.90
C GLU A 28 -6.75 -2.95 7.91
N VAL A 29 -6.89 -3.55 6.74
CA VAL A 29 -7.34 -4.93 6.64
C VAL A 29 -6.24 -5.86 6.13
N SER A 30 -5.50 -5.46 5.11
CA SER A 30 -4.60 -6.36 4.40
C SER A 30 -3.14 -6.09 4.66
N TRP A 31 -2.76 -4.85 4.78
CA TRP A 31 -1.35 -4.48 4.89
C TRP A 31 -0.94 -4.41 6.35
N MET A 32 0.34 -4.70 6.58
CA MET A 32 0.88 -4.72 7.93
C MET A 32 1.96 -3.67 8.04
N GLU A 33 1.93 -2.92 9.11
CA GLU A 33 2.95 -1.91 9.32
C GLU A 33 4.33 -2.56 9.42
N GLY A 34 5.30 -1.97 8.74
CA GLY A 34 6.63 -2.53 8.67
C GLY A 34 6.82 -3.44 7.47
N ARG A 35 5.75 -3.82 6.81
CA ARG A 35 5.83 -4.68 5.63
C ARG A 35 5.41 -3.94 4.37
N GLU A 36 4.15 -3.51 4.28
CA GLU A 36 3.67 -2.77 3.11
C GLU A 36 3.70 -1.27 3.32
N TYR A 37 3.62 -0.83 4.57
CA TYR A 37 3.68 0.58 4.87
C TYR A 37 4.37 0.79 6.20
N LYS A 38 4.77 2.04 6.46
CA LYS A 38 5.35 2.32 7.74
C LYS A 38 5.22 3.80 8.05
N HIS A 39 5.05 4.12 9.31
CA HIS A 39 5.02 5.49 9.76
C HIS A 39 6.45 5.98 9.94
N VAL A 40 6.68 7.21 9.56
CA VAL A 40 8.00 7.82 9.63
C VAL A 40 7.87 9.18 10.32
N SER A 41 8.74 9.45 11.24
CA SER A 41 8.76 10.71 11.92
C SER A 41 10.15 11.32 11.86
N PRO A 42 10.26 12.65 11.68
CA PRO A 42 11.57 13.28 11.62
C PRO A 42 12.37 13.16 12.91
N ASP A 43 11.69 12.94 14.03
CA ASP A 43 12.41 12.80 15.30
C ASP A 43 12.76 11.35 15.61
N GLY A 44 12.50 10.43 14.71
CA GLY A 44 12.83 9.03 14.89
C GLY A 44 11.88 8.25 15.76
N ALA A 45 10.79 8.86 16.19
CA ALA A 45 9.81 8.20 17.06
C ALA A 45 8.43 8.20 16.39
N PRO A 46 8.19 7.32 15.43
CA PRO A 46 6.92 7.34 14.70
C PRO A 46 5.75 7.00 15.58
N ARG A 47 4.63 7.65 15.28
CA ARG A 47 3.36 7.43 15.96
C ARG A 47 2.31 7.13 14.91
N ASP A 48 1.14 6.74 15.35
CA ASP A 48 0.09 6.35 14.42
C ASP A 48 -0.45 7.51 13.58
N ASN A 49 -0.18 8.75 13.96
CA ASN A 49 -0.55 9.90 13.14
C ASN A 49 0.62 10.49 12.41
N SER A 50 1.77 9.83 12.40
CA SER A 50 2.93 10.27 11.65
C SER A 50 2.74 10.03 10.17
N MET A 51 3.59 10.67 9.37
CA MET A 51 3.56 10.49 7.93
C MET A 51 3.72 9.02 7.57
N CYS A 52 2.95 8.59 6.60
CA CYS A 52 2.96 7.19 6.20
C CYS A 52 3.62 7.04 4.85
N PHE A 53 4.57 6.13 4.75
CA PHE A 53 5.19 5.77 3.48
C PHE A 53 4.85 4.34 3.14
N TYR A 54 4.79 4.04 1.85
CA TYR A 54 4.36 2.74 1.36
C TYR A 54 5.51 2.07 0.61
N ASP A 55 5.71 0.79 0.90
CA ASP A 55 6.74 0.00 0.23
C ASP A 55 6.16 -0.54 -1.07
N TRP A 56 6.56 0.03 -2.20
CA TRP A 56 6.00 -0.33 -3.49
C TRP A 56 6.25 -1.79 -3.82
N LYS A 57 7.42 -2.31 -3.53
CA LYS A 57 7.72 -3.69 -3.86
C LYS A 57 6.82 -4.66 -3.10
N ALA A 58 6.60 -4.38 -1.83
CA ALA A 58 5.72 -5.23 -1.04
C ALA A 58 4.27 -5.14 -1.52
N ILE A 59 3.85 -3.93 -1.88
CA ILE A 59 2.50 -3.74 -2.39
C ILE A 59 2.32 -4.39 -3.74
N GLU A 60 3.31 -4.30 -4.60
CA GLU A 60 3.28 -4.95 -5.90
C GLU A 60 3.14 -6.46 -5.74
N LYS A 61 3.89 -7.04 -4.82
CA LYS A 61 3.81 -8.46 -4.54
C LYS A 61 2.43 -8.82 -3.99
N TRP A 62 1.87 -7.97 -3.15
CA TRP A 62 0.54 -8.19 -2.61
C TRP A 62 -0.51 -8.22 -3.73
N ILE A 63 -0.39 -7.31 -4.70
CA ILE A 63 -1.28 -7.30 -5.84
C ILE A 63 -1.12 -8.58 -6.65
N ASP A 64 0.11 -9.00 -6.91
CA ASP A 64 0.38 -10.18 -7.70
C ASP A 64 -0.17 -11.45 -7.05
N ASN A 65 -0.20 -11.47 -5.74
CA ASN A 65 -0.65 -12.67 -5.02
C ASN A 65 -2.15 -12.77 -4.89
N GLN A 66 -2.88 -11.76 -5.33
CA GLN A 66 -4.33 -11.84 -5.26
C GLN A 66 -4.87 -12.72 -6.37
N PRO A 67 -5.89 -13.53 -6.08
CA PRO A 67 -6.48 -14.34 -7.12
C PRO A 67 -7.24 -13.49 -8.12
N ALA A 68 -7.35 -13.97 -9.33
CA ALA A 68 -8.14 -13.27 -10.33
C ALA A 68 -9.60 -13.29 -9.94
N ALA A 69 -10.30 -12.23 -10.31
CA ALA A 69 -11.72 -12.12 -9.97
C ALA A 69 -12.55 -12.83 -11.02
N ILE A 70 -12.38 -14.14 -11.09
CA ILE A 70 -13.04 -14.88 -12.14
C ILE A 70 -14.38 -15.40 -11.74
N ALA A 71 -14.56 -15.58 -10.50
CA ALA A 71 -15.75 -16.27 -10.09
C ALA A 71 -17.00 -15.48 -10.32
N ARG A 72 -16.81 -14.27 -10.37
CA ARG A 72 -17.92 -13.53 -10.45
C ARG A 72 -18.47 -13.48 -11.70
N LYS A 73 -18.21 -13.90 -12.30
CA LYS A 73 -18.73 -13.86 -13.46
C LYS A 73 -19.65 -14.51 -13.84
N LYS A 74 -19.57 -14.75 -13.36
CA LYS A 74 -20.19 -15.23 -13.71
C LYS A 74 -20.99 -15.31 -13.65
N SER A 75 -21.07 -15.06 -13.50
CA SER A 75 -21.69 -15.10 -13.59
C SER A 75 -22.13 -15.15 -14.01
N ALA A 76 -22.10 -15.14 -14.23
CA ALA A 76 -22.58 -15.16 -14.84
C ALA A 76 -22.95 -15.20 -15.14
#